data_019696a454eedbdf00b0749830fdb2db
#
_entry.id   019696a454eedbdf00b0749830fdb2db
#
_cell.length_a   1.000
_cell.length_b   1.000
_cell.length_c   1.000
_cell.angle_alpha   90.00
_cell.angle_beta   90.00
_cell.angle_gamma   90.00
#
_symmetry.space_group_name_H-M   'P 1'
#
loop_
_entity.id
_entity.type
_entity.pdbx_description
1 polymer ?
#
loop_
_entity_poly.entity_id
_entity_poly.type
_entity_poly.pdbx_seq_one_letter_code
_entity_poly.pdbx_strand_id
1 'polypeptide(L)'
;MTKHLLYLLLLTSFSSVGLASQPTSARLAIVIDDLGNSLHSGLKAIALPADVTFAVMPHRKHSKQLAERAARLGKDVILHAPMSTINGLELGAGALNESLSEQEFKTKLAFSLESIPFAKGMNNHMGSQLTTNSVAMMWVMEVLKDKQLFFLDSRTNAKSVGFSTAQTMGIPSASRDIFLDNEINIEHIHIQFKKAIRIAEQYGSAIAIGHPYQTTITYLEHVLPQLEGTHISVHKISDLLKAGINPRPDSARDSKPAITPSLDAFITAYLAKSKTWEQAKFVYC
;
A
#
# COMPACT_ATOMS: atom_id res chain seq x y z
N MET A 1 -7.72 27.60 -82.03
CA MET A 1 -6.51 27.50 -81.18
C MET A 1 -6.99 27.34 -79.71
N THR A 2 -7.15 26.12 -79.24
CA THR A 2 -7.64 25.80 -77.91
C THR A 2 -6.46 25.33 -77.02
N LYS A 3 -6.18 26.10 -75.97
CA LYS A 3 -5.12 25.76 -74.99
C LYS A 3 -5.71 24.88 -73.87
N HIS A 4 -5.29 23.64 -73.80
CA HIS A 4 -5.59 22.77 -72.70
C HIS A 4 -4.64 23.04 -71.50
N LEU A 5 -5.18 23.49 -70.37
CA LEU A 5 -4.47 23.70 -69.12
C LEU A 5 -4.56 22.43 -68.29
N LEU A 6 -3.44 21.72 -68.08
CA LEU A 6 -3.32 20.50 -67.31
C LEU A 6 -3.09 20.87 -65.87
N TYR A 7 -4.08 20.65 -64.98
CA TYR A 7 -3.92 20.78 -63.53
C TYR A 7 -3.34 19.49 -62.94
N LEU A 8 -2.10 19.61 -62.43
CA LEU A 8 -1.42 18.54 -61.70
C LEU A 8 -1.86 18.61 -60.25
N LEU A 9 -2.72 17.66 -59.77
CA LEU A 9 -3.08 17.51 -58.36
C LEU A 9 -1.93 16.82 -57.65
N LEU A 10 -1.19 17.55 -56.79
CA LEU A 10 -0.27 17.00 -55.81
C LEU A 10 -1.07 16.46 -54.61
N LEU A 11 -1.19 15.14 -54.51
CA LEU A 11 -1.68 14.45 -53.33
C LEU A 11 -0.57 14.42 -52.27
N THR A 12 -0.62 15.31 -51.27
CA THR A 12 0.24 15.26 -50.11
C THR A 12 -0.34 14.22 -49.10
N SER A 13 0.28 13.07 -49.04
CA SER A 13 -0.03 12.06 -48.01
C SER A 13 0.46 12.56 -46.65
N PHE A 14 -0.46 12.99 -45.81
CA PHE A 14 -0.19 13.21 -44.39
C PHE A 14 -0.02 11.88 -43.71
N SER A 15 1.22 11.44 -43.45
CA SER A 15 1.53 10.36 -42.57
C SER A 15 1.27 10.84 -41.13
N SER A 16 0.18 10.39 -40.55
CA SER A 16 -0.07 10.57 -39.10
C SER A 16 0.96 9.77 -38.33
N VAL A 17 2.02 10.43 -37.86
CA VAL A 17 2.91 9.89 -36.84
C VAL A 17 2.08 9.75 -35.58
N GLY A 18 1.68 8.52 -35.26
CA GLY A 18 1.04 8.23 -34.00
C GLY A 18 1.99 8.63 -32.87
N LEU A 19 1.63 9.67 -32.11
CA LEU A 19 2.30 9.96 -30.85
C LEU A 19 2.15 8.71 -29.97
N ALA A 20 3.23 7.95 -29.81
CA ALA A 20 3.32 6.97 -28.76
C ALA A 20 3.10 7.71 -27.42
N SER A 21 1.98 7.42 -26.75
CA SER A 21 1.71 7.98 -25.43
C SER A 21 2.88 7.58 -24.53
N GLN A 22 3.58 8.57 -23.97
CA GLN A 22 4.60 8.33 -22.96
C GLN A 22 3.98 7.46 -21.87
N PRO A 23 4.65 6.42 -21.39
CA PRO A 23 4.13 5.59 -20.31
C PRO A 23 3.80 6.50 -19.13
N THR A 24 2.54 6.53 -18.74
CA THR A 24 2.10 7.31 -17.57
C THR A 24 2.85 6.79 -16.35
N SER A 25 3.51 7.70 -15.62
CA SER A 25 4.22 7.34 -14.38
C SER A 25 3.26 6.62 -13.43
N ALA A 26 3.55 5.37 -13.13
CA ALA A 26 2.76 4.56 -12.21
C ALA A 26 3.31 4.69 -10.79
N ARG A 27 2.43 4.93 -9.81
CA ARG A 27 2.80 5.19 -8.43
C ARG A 27 2.44 4.01 -7.54
N LEU A 28 3.41 3.48 -6.83
CA LEU A 28 3.25 2.37 -5.90
C LEU A 28 3.43 2.87 -4.47
N ALA A 29 2.46 2.64 -3.58
CA ALA A 29 2.67 2.78 -2.16
C ALA A 29 2.81 1.42 -1.52
N ILE A 30 3.84 1.28 -0.67
CA ILE A 30 4.08 0.07 0.12
C ILE A 30 3.92 0.43 1.59
N VAL A 31 3.13 -0.39 2.30
CA VAL A 31 2.93 -0.28 3.74
C VAL A 31 3.43 -1.57 4.39
N ILE A 32 4.21 -1.45 5.46
CA ILE A 32 4.58 -2.58 6.29
C ILE A 32 3.83 -2.45 7.62
N ASP A 33 2.89 -3.36 7.83
CA ASP A 33 2.05 -3.45 9.03
C ASP A 33 2.79 -4.15 10.19
N ASP A 34 2.17 -4.26 11.35
CA ASP A 34 2.58 -5.04 12.54
C ASP A 34 3.93 -4.64 13.17
N LEU A 35 4.45 -3.43 12.95
CA LEU A 35 5.64 -2.99 13.66
C LEU A 35 5.34 -2.76 15.15
N GLY A 36 6.31 -3.07 16.01
CA GLY A 36 6.21 -2.82 17.45
C GLY A 36 6.61 -4.01 18.33
N ASN A 37 6.40 -5.25 17.87
CA ASN A 37 6.68 -6.45 18.65
C ASN A 37 8.17 -6.82 18.65
N SER A 38 8.83 -6.76 17.50
CA SER A 38 10.25 -7.10 17.31
C SER A 38 11.06 -5.87 16.89
N LEU A 39 12.05 -5.50 17.71
CA LEU A 39 12.96 -4.41 17.36
C LEU A 39 13.78 -4.77 16.11
N HIS A 40 14.28 -6.01 16.04
CA HIS A 40 15.11 -6.47 14.93
C HIS A 40 14.36 -6.43 13.60
N SER A 41 13.18 -7.04 13.53
CA SER A 41 12.37 -7.05 12.29
C SER A 41 11.92 -5.64 11.92
N GLY A 42 11.52 -4.82 12.91
CA GLY A 42 11.12 -3.43 12.70
C GLY A 42 12.25 -2.57 12.13
N LEU A 43 13.47 -2.68 12.67
CA LEU A 43 14.63 -1.93 12.15
C LEU A 43 15.00 -2.37 10.74
N LYS A 44 14.94 -3.67 10.42
CA LYS A 44 15.14 -4.16 9.05
C LYS A 44 14.10 -3.59 8.09
N ALA A 45 12.83 -3.60 8.47
CA ALA A 45 11.77 -3.02 7.65
C ALA A 45 12.01 -1.53 7.39
N ILE A 46 12.35 -0.75 8.42
CA ILE A 46 12.60 0.69 8.32
C ILE A 46 13.82 1.01 7.42
N ALA A 47 14.77 0.09 7.31
CA ALA A 47 15.93 0.24 6.44
C ALA A 47 15.64 0.04 4.94
N LEU A 48 14.45 -0.35 4.55
CA LEU A 48 14.08 -0.53 3.13
C LEU A 48 14.38 0.72 2.29
N PRO A 49 14.99 0.55 1.09
CA PRO A 49 15.57 1.65 0.31
C PRO A 49 14.55 2.43 -0.54
N ALA A 50 13.36 2.70 0.01
CA ALA A 50 12.31 3.43 -0.72
C ALA A 50 11.38 4.18 0.25
N ASP A 51 10.47 4.97 -0.27
CA ASP A 51 9.46 5.73 0.48
C ASP A 51 8.32 4.84 0.98
N VAL A 52 8.66 3.90 1.88
CA VAL A 52 7.72 2.97 2.52
C VAL A 52 7.03 3.63 3.70
N THR A 53 5.74 3.32 3.89
CA THR A 53 4.94 3.71 5.06
C THR A 53 4.96 2.58 6.09
N PHE A 54 5.07 2.91 7.38
CA PHE A 54 5.11 1.93 8.48
C PHE A 54 3.91 2.07 9.39
N ALA A 55 3.14 0.99 9.52
CA ALA A 55 2.00 0.91 10.44
C ALA A 55 2.44 0.22 11.73
N VAL A 56 2.34 0.95 12.82
CA VAL A 56 2.89 0.56 14.12
C VAL A 56 1.77 0.21 15.08
N MET A 57 1.82 -0.99 15.64
CA MET A 57 0.90 -1.46 16.68
C MET A 57 1.02 -0.59 17.94
N PRO A 58 -0.11 -0.17 18.57
CA PRO A 58 -0.05 0.62 19.79
C PRO A 58 0.41 -0.22 20.97
N HIS A 59 1.03 0.44 21.95
CA HIS A 59 1.35 -0.14 23.26
C HIS A 59 2.22 -1.40 23.25
N ARG A 60 2.97 -1.66 22.15
CA ARG A 60 3.97 -2.73 22.11
C ARG A 60 5.32 -2.22 22.61
N LYS A 61 6.15 -3.17 23.03
CA LYS A 61 7.46 -2.88 23.66
C LYS A 61 8.33 -1.92 22.86
N HIS A 62 8.30 -2.01 21.52
CA HIS A 62 9.18 -1.26 20.63
C HIS A 62 8.45 -0.24 19.74
N SER A 63 7.14 -0.04 19.94
CA SER A 63 6.31 0.83 19.09
C SER A 63 6.86 2.25 18.99
N LYS A 64 7.04 2.90 20.13
CA LYS A 64 7.55 4.27 20.19
C LYS A 64 8.93 4.40 19.53
N GLN A 65 9.86 3.51 19.88
CA GLN A 65 11.23 3.54 19.34
C GLN A 65 11.26 3.37 17.81
N LEU A 66 10.44 2.45 17.27
CA LEU A 66 10.37 2.21 15.84
C LEU A 66 9.68 3.36 15.10
N ALA A 67 8.59 3.91 15.66
CA ALA A 67 7.92 5.08 15.10
C ALA A 67 8.88 6.29 15.01
N GLU A 68 9.60 6.61 16.09
CA GLU A 68 10.60 7.67 16.10
C GLU A 68 11.73 7.42 15.11
N ARG A 69 12.18 6.17 14.97
CA ARG A 69 13.24 5.82 14.00
C ARG A 69 12.78 6.01 12.57
N ALA A 70 11.58 5.55 12.23
CA ALA A 70 10.99 5.72 10.89
C ALA A 70 10.81 7.22 10.55
N ALA A 71 10.24 7.99 11.48
CA ALA A 71 10.02 9.42 11.29
C ALA A 71 11.33 10.20 11.07
N ARG A 72 12.41 9.89 11.84
CA ARG A 72 13.74 10.51 11.66
C ARG A 72 14.35 10.22 10.28
N LEU A 73 13.96 9.14 9.63
CA LEU A 73 14.38 8.80 8.26
C LEU A 73 13.43 9.36 7.19
N GLY A 74 12.49 10.24 7.57
CA GLY A 74 11.53 10.86 6.65
C GLY A 74 10.44 9.91 6.15
N LYS A 75 10.33 8.70 6.73
CA LYS A 75 9.28 7.73 6.38
C LYS A 75 7.94 8.13 6.98
N ASP A 76 6.84 7.69 6.38
CA ASP A 76 5.54 7.81 7.00
C ASP A 76 5.37 6.79 8.12
N VAL A 77 4.78 7.27 9.23
CA VAL A 77 4.34 6.44 10.35
C VAL A 77 2.83 6.57 10.47
N ILE A 78 2.13 5.46 10.67
CA ILE A 78 0.70 5.42 10.95
C ILE A 78 0.41 4.49 12.13
N LEU A 79 -0.70 4.73 12.82
CA LEU A 79 -1.19 3.80 13.83
C LEU A 79 -1.76 2.55 13.15
N HIS A 80 -1.32 1.35 13.56
CA HIS A 80 -1.96 0.08 13.19
C HIS A 80 -2.92 -0.33 14.29
N ALA A 81 -4.20 0.06 14.16
CA ALA A 81 -5.18 -0.05 15.24
C ALA A 81 -5.84 -1.44 15.29
N PRO A 82 -5.71 -2.20 16.39
CA PRO A 82 -6.37 -3.49 16.55
C PRO A 82 -7.89 -3.35 16.58
N MET A 83 -8.58 -4.09 15.72
CA MET A 83 -10.04 -4.05 15.54
C MET A 83 -10.65 -5.46 15.54
N SER A 84 -11.86 -5.61 16.09
CA SER A 84 -12.55 -6.88 16.22
C SER A 84 -12.71 -7.65 14.92
N THR A 85 -12.67 -8.98 15.04
CA THR A 85 -12.76 -9.92 13.93
C THR A 85 -14.02 -10.80 14.05
N ILE A 86 -14.52 -11.25 12.91
CA ILE A 86 -15.67 -12.18 12.85
C ILE A 86 -15.42 -13.45 13.69
N ASN A 87 -14.16 -13.90 13.72
CA ASN A 87 -13.78 -15.14 14.42
C ASN A 87 -13.39 -14.92 15.90
N GLY A 88 -13.54 -13.70 16.43
CA GLY A 88 -13.24 -13.39 17.83
C GLY A 88 -11.77 -13.57 18.24
N LEU A 89 -10.83 -13.32 17.30
CA LEU A 89 -9.41 -13.44 17.58
C LEU A 89 -8.96 -12.42 18.65
N GLU A 90 -7.99 -12.79 19.45
CA GLU A 90 -7.37 -11.90 20.42
C GLU A 90 -6.62 -10.76 19.74
N LEU A 91 -6.95 -9.53 20.10
CA LEU A 91 -6.45 -8.32 19.43
C LEU A 91 -5.25 -7.67 20.12
N GLY A 92 -5.13 -7.91 21.43
CA GLY A 92 -4.10 -7.28 22.26
C GLY A 92 -4.41 -5.85 22.68
N ALA A 93 -3.38 -5.14 23.14
CA ALA A 93 -3.52 -3.80 23.71
C ALA A 93 -4.02 -2.77 22.68
N GLY A 94 -4.91 -1.86 23.12
CA GLY A 94 -5.52 -0.86 22.25
C GLY A 94 -6.72 -1.36 21.43
N ALA A 95 -7.18 -2.60 21.67
CA ALA A 95 -8.26 -3.24 20.91
C ALA A 95 -9.55 -2.43 20.91
N LEU A 96 -10.10 -2.23 19.72
CA LEU A 96 -11.39 -1.61 19.45
C LEU A 96 -12.41 -2.67 19.06
N ASN A 97 -13.58 -2.64 19.71
CA ASN A 97 -14.65 -3.61 19.46
C ASN A 97 -16.03 -2.98 19.71
N GLU A 98 -17.08 -3.71 19.38
CA GLU A 98 -18.48 -3.26 19.43
C GLU A 98 -19.05 -3.19 20.85
N SER A 99 -18.37 -3.73 21.86
CA SER A 99 -18.85 -3.68 23.27
C SER A 99 -18.52 -2.36 23.96
N LEU A 100 -17.66 -1.55 23.36
CA LEU A 100 -17.28 -0.24 23.89
C LEU A 100 -18.38 0.79 23.62
N SER A 101 -18.70 1.61 24.62
CA SER A 101 -19.46 2.82 24.40
C SER A 101 -18.69 3.79 23.49
N GLU A 102 -19.37 4.74 22.88
CA GLU A 102 -18.74 5.76 22.03
C GLU A 102 -17.57 6.47 22.74
N GLN A 103 -17.81 6.89 23.99
CA GLN A 103 -16.80 7.60 24.78
C GLN A 103 -15.57 6.72 25.05
N GLU A 104 -15.76 5.47 25.44
CA GLU A 104 -14.66 4.53 25.68
C GLU A 104 -13.90 4.24 24.40
N PHE A 105 -14.61 4.04 23.29
CA PHE A 105 -14.03 3.78 21.97
C PHE A 105 -13.12 4.93 21.52
N LYS A 106 -13.64 6.16 21.51
CA LYS A 106 -12.90 7.34 21.11
C LYS A 106 -11.70 7.62 22.02
N THR A 107 -11.89 7.48 23.33
CA THR A 107 -10.82 7.64 24.32
C THR A 107 -9.71 6.64 24.09
N LYS A 108 -10.05 5.36 23.88
CA LYS A 108 -9.08 4.30 23.62
C LYS A 108 -8.34 4.51 22.30
N LEU A 109 -9.02 4.92 21.23
CA LEU A 109 -8.38 5.23 19.97
C LEU A 109 -7.44 6.44 20.09
N ALA A 110 -7.88 7.52 20.75
CA ALA A 110 -7.04 8.69 21.00
C ALA A 110 -5.78 8.33 21.79
N PHE A 111 -5.89 7.52 22.84
CA PHE A 111 -4.77 7.02 23.63
C PHE A 111 -3.82 6.15 22.81
N SER A 112 -4.36 5.31 21.92
CA SER A 112 -3.54 4.51 20.99
C SER A 112 -2.76 5.40 20.01
N LEU A 113 -3.38 6.45 19.46
CA LEU A 113 -2.70 7.42 18.59
C LEU A 113 -1.58 8.17 19.31
N GLU A 114 -1.79 8.56 20.56
CA GLU A 114 -0.77 9.23 21.39
C GLU A 114 0.44 8.33 21.68
N SER A 115 0.25 7.01 21.70
CA SER A 115 1.34 6.04 21.89
C SER A 115 2.27 5.92 20.68
N ILE A 116 1.85 6.43 19.49
CA ILE A 116 2.61 6.36 18.25
C ILE A 116 3.00 7.78 17.81
N PRO A 117 4.19 8.25 18.20
CA PRO A 117 4.64 9.59 17.85
C PRO A 117 4.81 9.73 16.32
N PHE A 118 4.51 10.95 15.83
CA PHE A 118 4.58 11.31 14.41
C PHE A 118 3.60 10.56 13.48
N ALA A 119 2.57 9.91 14.04
CA ALA A 119 1.55 9.27 13.22
C ALA A 119 0.84 10.30 12.33
N LYS A 120 0.79 10.06 11.02
CA LYS A 120 0.12 10.88 10.01
C LYS A 120 -1.27 10.36 9.65
N GLY A 121 -1.60 9.17 10.09
CA GLY A 121 -2.86 8.48 9.82
C GLY A 121 -2.96 7.19 10.60
N MET A 122 -3.94 6.37 10.23
CA MET A 122 -4.08 5.03 10.76
C MET A 122 -4.59 4.05 9.69
N ASN A 123 -4.35 2.75 9.93
CA ASN A 123 -5.06 1.67 9.28
C ASN A 123 -5.55 0.62 10.31
N ASN A 124 -6.37 -0.31 9.89
CA ASN A 124 -6.87 -1.37 10.75
C ASN A 124 -5.95 -2.58 10.76
N HIS A 125 -5.50 -3.01 11.96
CA HIS A 125 -5.01 -4.37 12.21
C HIS A 125 -6.20 -5.31 12.37
N MET A 126 -6.23 -6.40 11.57
CA MET A 126 -7.43 -7.26 11.52
C MET A 126 -8.69 -6.42 11.15
N GLY A 127 -9.75 -6.48 11.96
CA GLY A 127 -10.94 -5.63 11.79
C GLY A 127 -12.00 -6.18 10.85
N SER A 128 -11.97 -7.48 10.55
CA SER A 128 -12.93 -8.08 9.60
C SER A 128 -14.40 -7.94 10.05
N GLN A 129 -14.65 -7.68 11.33
CA GLN A 129 -15.96 -7.36 11.88
C GLN A 129 -16.14 -5.86 12.05
N LEU A 130 -15.28 -5.18 12.81
CA LEU A 130 -15.46 -3.78 13.16
C LEU A 130 -15.54 -2.86 11.94
N THR A 131 -14.75 -3.10 10.91
CA THR A 131 -14.75 -2.26 9.70
C THR A 131 -16.06 -2.36 8.89
N THR A 132 -16.95 -3.32 9.19
CA THR A 132 -18.29 -3.40 8.60
C THR A 132 -19.36 -2.65 9.39
N ASN A 133 -19.00 -2.14 10.58
CA ASN A 133 -19.90 -1.37 11.45
C ASN A 133 -19.78 0.13 11.14
N SER A 134 -20.81 0.70 10.51
CA SER A 134 -20.82 2.11 10.11
C SER A 134 -20.72 3.09 11.27
N VAL A 135 -21.35 2.77 12.43
CA VAL A 135 -21.27 3.61 13.62
C VAL A 135 -19.86 3.63 14.19
N ALA A 136 -19.23 2.47 14.34
CA ALA A 136 -17.86 2.41 14.81
C ALA A 136 -16.89 3.12 13.85
N MET A 137 -17.09 2.97 12.53
CA MET A 137 -16.27 3.68 11.54
C MET A 137 -16.50 5.20 11.57
N MET A 138 -17.71 5.69 11.86
CA MET A 138 -17.93 7.12 12.10
C MET A 138 -17.12 7.61 13.30
N TRP A 139 -17.14 6.91 14.43
CA TRP A 139 -16.34 7.27 15.61
C TRP A 139 -14.83 7.29 15.32
N VAL A 140 -14.35 6.34 14.53
CA VAL A 140 -12.96 6.39 14.05
C VAL A 140 -12.69 7.67 13.28
N MET A 141 -13.55 8.01 12.31
CA MET A 141 -13.33 9.17 11.44
C MET A 141 -13.46 10.52 12.20
N GLU A 142 -14.32 10.60 13.20
CA GLU A 142 -14.40 11.78 14.07
C GLU A 142 -13.08 12.03 14.81
N VAL A 143 -12.49 10.98 15.41
CA VAL A 143 -11.18 11.09 16.08
C VAL A 143 -10.08 11.48 15.09
N LEU A 144 -10.07 10.91 13.88
CA LEU A 144 -9.08 11.25 12.86
C LEU A 144 -9.23 12.68 12.35
N LYS A 145 -10.48 13.15 12.21
CA LYS A 145 -10.78 14.53 11.79
C LYS A 145 -10.24 15.55 12.78
N ASP A 146 -10.51 15.34 14.07
CA ASP A 146 -10.04 16.22 15.14
C ASP A 146 -8.50 16.30 15.20
N LYS A 147 -7.83 15.21 14.85
CA LYS A 147 -6.36 15.13 14.84
C LYS A 147 -5.74 15.42 13.45
N GLN A 148 -6.55 15.70 12.44
CA GLN A 148 -6.12 15.96 11.04
C GLN A 148 -5.30 14.80 10.43
N LEU A 149 -5.72 13.56 10.71
CA LEU A 149 -5.06 12.34 10.26
C LEU A 149 -5.81 11.70 9.10
N PHE A 150 -5.09 10.95 8.26
CA PHE A 150 -5.70 10.18 7.17
C PHE A 150 -6.09 8.76 7.61
N PHE A 151 -6.96 8.13 6.83
CA PHE A 151 -7.35 6.73 7.01
C PHE A 151 -6.91 5.87 5.82
N LEU A 152 -6.31 4.71 6.10
CA LEU A 152 -6.04 3.66 5.12
C LEU A 152 -6.86 2.42 5.48
N ASP A 153 -7.85 2.08 4.66
CA ASP A 153 -8.61 0.84 4.83
C ASP A 153 -7.78 -0.37 4.38
N SER A 154 -7.38 -1.24 5.32
CA SER A 154 -6.65 -2.48 4.99
C SER A 154 -7.54 -3.53 4.31
N ARG A 155 -8.88 -3.30 4.24
CA ARG A 155 -9.87 -4.18 3.57
C ARG A 155 -9.68 -5.65 3.92
N THR A 156 -9.65 -5.96 5.20
CA THR A 156 -9.64 -7.34 5.72
C THR A 156 -10.99 -8.03 5.56
N ASN A 157 -12.02 -7.25 5.19
CA ASN A 157 -13.34 -7.71 4.77
C ASN A 157 -13.77 -6.91 3.53
N ALA A 158 -14.27 -7.60 2.50
CA ALA A 158 -14.80 -6.95 1.28
C ALA A 158 -15.98 -6.01 1.57
N LYS A 159 -16.72 -6.23 2.67
CA LYS A 159 -17.83 -5.40 3.13
C LYS A 159 -17.40 -4.25 4.04
N SER A 160 -16.08 -3.95 4.16
CA SER A 160 -15.62 -2.79 4.92
C SER A 160 -16.29 -1.51 4.42
N VAL A 161 -16.79 -0.72 5.36
CA VAL A 161 -17.32 0.63 5.10
C VAL A 161 -16.34 1.73 5.53
N GLY A 162 -15.14 1.34 5.98
CA GLY A 162 -14.14 2.30 6.50
C GLY A 162 -13.77 3.36 5.48
N PHE A 163 -13.38 2.95 4.27
CA PHE A 163 -13.00 3.88 3.20
C PHE A 163 -14.17 4.81 2.78
N SER A 164 -15.37 4.25 2.54
CA SER A 164 -16.53 5.06 2.15
C SER A 164 -16.98 6.04 3.24
N THR A 165 -16.90 5.64 4.51
CA THR A 165 -17.18 6.52 5.66
C THR A 165 -16.18 7.67 5.72
N ALA A 166 -14.87 7.37 5.55
CA ALA A 166 -13.82 8.39 5.52
C ALA A 166 -14.06 9.41 4.41
N GLN A 167 -14.38 8.96 3.19
CA GLN A 167 -14.71 9.84 2.06
C GLN A 167 -15.91 10.73 2.35
N THR A 168 -17.02 10.15 2.88
CA THR A 168 -18.24 10.91 3.21
C THR A 168 -17.98 11.99 4.25
N MET A 169 -17.07 11.73 5.21
CA MET A 169 -16.71 12.68 6.25
C MET A 169 -15.58 13.66 5.86
N GLY A 170 -15.08 13.58 4.61
CA GLY A 170 -14.03 14.45 4.10
C GLY A 170 -12.65 14.17 4.68
N ILE A 171 -12.41 12.95 5.16
CA ILE A 171 -11.10 12.51 5.66
C ILE A 171 -10.25 12.07 4.48
N PRO A 172 -9.00 12.56 4.33
CA PRO A 172 -8.08 12.02 3.34
C PRO A 172 -7.94 10.51 3.55
N SER A 173 -8.24 9.72 2.51
CA SER A 173 -8.32 8.27 2.69
C SER A 173 -7.89 7.50 1.48
N ALA A 174 -7.40 6.30 1.73
CA ALA A 174 -7.02 5.32 0.73
C ALA A 174 -7.49 3.92 1.15
N SER A 175 -7.36 2.97 0.25
CA SER A 175 -7.75 1.58 0.49
C SER A 175 -6.72 0.66 -0.15
N ARG A 176 -6.36 -0.43 0.54
CA ARG A 176 -5.42 -1.44 0.03
C ARG A 176 -5.92 -2.08 -1.27
N ASP A 177 -5.02 -2.30 -2.19
CA ASP A 177 -5.26 -3.10 -3.41
C ASP A 177 -4.79 -4.55 -3.24
N ILE A 178 -3.60 -4.76 -2.67
CA ILE A 178 -2.95 -6.08 -2.58
C ILE A 178 -2.37 -6.30 -1.18
N PHE A 179 -2.51 -7.52 -0.64
CA PHE A 179 -1.59 -8.05 0.36
C PHE A 179 -0.44 -8.77 -0.34
N LEU A 180 0.79 -8.46 0.07
CA LEU A 180 1.99 -9.05 -0.52
C LEU A 180 2.23 -10.50 -0.05
N ASP A 181 1.95 -10.77 1.21
CA ASP A 181 2.44 -11.92 1.96
C ASP A 181 1.36 -12.70 2.73
N ASN A 182 0.15 -12.82 2.14
CA ASN A 182 -0.85 -13.77 2.63
C ASN A 182 -0.31 -15.21 2.70
N GLU A 183 0.63 -15.53 1.82
CA GLU A 183 1.47 -16.73 1.88
C GLU A 183 2.92 -16.26 2.00
N ILE A 184 3.60 -16.74 3.07
CA ILE A 184 4.96 -16.30 3.43
C ILE A 184 5.99 -17.10 2.61
N ASN A 185 5.92 -16.99 1.30
CA ASN A 185 6.92 -17.53 0.37
C ASN A 185 7.25 -16.48 -0.71
N ILE A 186 8.47 -16.58 -1.26
CA ILE A 186 9.02 -15.55 -2.15
C ILE A 186 8.30 -15.52 -3.50
N GLU A 187 7.87 -16.65 -4.00
CA GLU A 187 7.15 -16.78 -5.27
C GLU A 187 5.78 -16.12 -5.18
N HIS A 188 5.05 -16.35 -4.08
CA HIS A 188 3.76 -15.71 -3.86
C HIS A 188 3.92 -14.19 -3.73
N ILE A 189 4.85 -13.73 -2.88
CA ILE A 189 5.13 -12.30 -2.68
C ILE A 189 5.45 -11.64 -4.02
N HIS A 190 6.26 -12.28 -4.85
CA HIS A 190 6.59 -11.82 -6.18
C HIS A 190 5.35 -11.67 -7.09
N ILE A 191 4.49 -12.68 -7.12
CA ILE A 191 3.23 -12.64 -7.88
C ILE A 191 2.36 -11.47 -7.42
N GLN A 192 2.23 -11.24 -6.11
CA GLN A 192 1.42 -10.15 -5.57
C GLN A 192 2.05 -8.78 -5.86
N PHE A 193 3.37 -8.66 -5.76
CA PHE A 193 4.08 -7.44 -6.12
C PHE A 193 3.88 -7.07 -7.59
N LYS A 194 3.98 -8.04 -8.51
CA LYS A 194 3.67 -7.84 -9.93
C LYS A 194 2.22 -7.40 -10.15
N LYS A 195 1.26 -7.96 -9.41
CA LYS A 195 -0.13 -7.52 -9.47
C LYS A 195 -0.27 -6.06 -9.02
N ALA A 196 0.42 -5.65 -7.95
CA ALA A 196 0.40 -4.27 -7.48
C ALA A 196 0.94 -3.32 -8.56
N ILE A 197 2.05 -3.67 -9.22
CA ILE A 197 2.59 -2.88 -10.34
C ILE A 197 1.58 -2.77 -11.48
N ARG A 198 0.97 -3.86 -11.92
CA ARG A 198 -0.05 -3.83 -12.99
C ARG A 198 -1.24 -2.94 -12.64
N ILE A 199 -1.67 -2.96 -11.38
CA ILE A 199 -2.74 -2.07 -10.90
C ILE A 199 -2.26 -0.60 -10.98
N ALA A 200 -1.03 -0.31 -10.57
CA ALA A 200 -0.47 1.02 -10.66
C ALA A 200 -0.36 1.51 -12.10
N GLU A 201 0.07 0.66 -13.02
CA GLU A 201 0.13 0.96 -14.47
C GLU A 201 -1.25 1.21 -15.06
N GLN A 202 -2.26 0.43 -14.67
CA GLN A 202 -3.62 0.52 -15.22
C GLN A 202 -4.40 1.71 -14.66
N TYR A 203 -4.23 2.03 -13.36
CA TYR A 203 -5.05 3.02 -12.65
C TYR A 203 -4.25 4.25 -12.16
N GLY A 204 -2.96 4.33 -12.48
CA GLY A 204 -2.07 5.42 -12.07
C GLY A 204 -1.47 5.24 -10.67
N SER A 205 -2.08 4.42 -9.82
CA SER A 205 -1.54 4.11 -8.49
C SER A 205 -2.01 2.75 -7.95
N ALA A 206 -1.24 2.18 -7.02
CA ALA A 206 -1.63 1.00 -6.24
C ALA A 206 -1.07 1.07 -4.82
N ILE A 207 -1.77 0.43 -3.87
CA ILE A 207 -1.36 0.32 -2.48
C ILE A 207 -1.21 -1.16 -2.13
N ALA A 208 0.01 -1.54 -1.79
CA ALA A 208 0.38 -2.89 -1.36
C ALA A 208 0.72 -2.89 0.13
N ILE A 209 0.13 -3.82 0.89
CA ILE A 209 0.43 -4.04 2.31
C ILE A 209 1.18 -5.36 2.46
N GLY A 210 2.25 -5.36 3.25
CA GLY A 210 2.97 -6.53 3.70
C GLY A 210 3.29 -6.42 5.19
N HIS A 211 3.94 -7.47 5.74
CA HIS A 211 4.29 -7.56 7.15
C HIS A 211 5.81 -7.71 7.31
N PRO A 212 6.39 -7.49 8.52
CA PRO A 212 7.84 -7.53 8.71
C PRO A 212 8.39 -8.96 8.81
N TYR A 213 7.86 -9.88 7.96
CA TYR A 213 8.44 -11.20 7.79
C TYR A 213 9.79 -11.11 7.08
N GLN A 214 10.74 -11.96 7.49
CA GLN A 214 12.06 -11.95 6.88
C GLN A 214 11.99 -12.11 5.35
N THR A 215 11.11 -12.99 4.86
CA THR A 215 10.91 -13.25 3.42
C THR A 215 10.43 -11.99 2.69
N THR A 216 9.43 -11.29 3.24
CA THR A 216 8.88 -10.05 2.67
C THR A 216 9.93 -8.94 2.62
N ILE A 217 10.66 -8.74 3.72
CA ILE A 217 11.68 -7.70 3.80
C ILE A 217 12.83 -8.02 2.84
N THR A 218 13.34 -9.26 2.83
CA THR A 218 14.41 -9.65 1.89
C THR A 218 13.99 -9.47 0.44
N TYR A 219 12.74 -9.83 0.08
CA TYR A 219 12.22 -9.61 -1.26
C TYR A 219 12.19 -8.11 -1.61
N LEU A 220 11.65 -7.26 -0.71
CA LEU A 220 11.55 -5.82 -0.94
C LEU A 220 12.92 -5.12 -0.97
N GLU A 221 13.86 -5.49 -0.09
CA GLU A 221 15.25 -4.99 -0.14
C GLU A 221 15.88 -5.19 -1.52
N HIS A 222 15.52 -6.28 -2.18
CA HIS A 222 16.07 -6.65 -3.46
C HIS A 222 15.34 -6.01 -4.65
N VAL A 223 14.02 -5.96 -4.62
CA VAL A 223 13.22 -5.52 -5.77
C VAL A 223 13.07 -4.00 -5.84
N LEU A 224 13.05 -3.29 -4.71
CA LEU A 224 12.80 -1.85 -4.70
C LEU A 224 13.88 -1.03 -5.43
N PRO A 225 15.20 -1.30 -5.27
CA PRO A 225 16.22 -0.58 -6.03
C PRO A 225 16.09 -0.77 -7.54
N GLN A 226 15.49 -1.87 -7.98
CA GLN A 226 15.33 -2.19 -9.38
C GLN A 226 14.22 -1.38 -10.08
N LEU A 227 13.39 -0.69 -9.31
CA LEU A 227 12.40 0.24 -9.85
C LEU A 227 13.03 1.58 -10.24
N GLU A 228 14.24 1.87 -9.77
CA GLU A 228 14.95 3.12 -10.10
C GLU A 228 15.19 3.23 -11.60
N GLY A 229 14.85 4.37 -12.18
CA GLY A 229 14.96 4.60 -13.62
C GLY A 229 13.86 3.95 -14.47
N THR A 230 12.90 3.24 -13.87
CA THR A 230 11.70 2.76 -14.55
C THR A 230 10.58 3.80 -14.49
N HIS A 231 9.43 3.50 -15.13
CA HIS A 231 8.23 4.32 -15.03
C HIS A 231 7.44 4.12 -13.72
N ILE A 232 7.91 3.23 -12.83
CA ILE A 232 7.31 2.96 -11.53
C ILE A 232 8.03 3.76 -10.44
N SER A 233 7.29 4.53 -9.66
CA SER A 233 7.84 5.27 -8.53
C SER A 233 7.18 4.85 -7.21
N VAL A 234 7.99 4.69 -6.15
CA VAL A 234 7.47 4.34 -4.81
C VAL A 234 7.24 5.61 -4.01
N HIS A 235 6.07 5.72 -3.38
CA HIS A 235 5.62 6.90 -2.64
C HIS A 235 5.08 6.54 -1.27
N LYS A 236 5.22 7.47 -0.32
CA LYS A 236 4.49 7.41 0.96
C LYS A 236 2.99 7.58 0.73
N ILE A 237 2.16 6.99 1.59
CA ILE A 237 0.70 7.16 1.52
C ILE A 237 0.32 8.64 1.61
N SER A 238 0.95 9.40 2.51
CA SER A 238 0.65 10.82 2.66
C SER A 238 0.90 11.64 1.38
N ASP A 239 1.90 11.26 0.59
CA ASP A 239 2.22 11.97 -0.66
C ASP A 239 1.22 11.61 -1.78
N LEU A 240 0.77 10.36 -1.85
CA LEU A 240 -0.30 9.97 -2.77
C LEU A 240 -1.60 10.73 -2.48
N LEU A 241 -1.98 10.84 -1.20
CA LEU A 241 -3.19 11.54 -0.79
C LEU A 241 -3.13 13.04 -1.09
N LYS A 242 -1.98 13.70 -0.86
CA LYS A 242 -1.78 15.12 -1.19
C LYS A 242 -1.84 15.39 -2.69
N ALA A 243 -1.37 14.47 -3.50
CA ALA A 243 -1.41 14.59 -4.96
C ALA A 243 -2.83 14.42 -5.54
N GLY A 244 -3.84 14.18 -4.70
CA GLY A 244 -5.23 13.98 -5.14
C GLY A 244 -5.42 12.73 -5.99
N ILE A 245 -4.55 11.75 -5.83
CA ILE A 245 -4.66 10.49 -6.55
C ILE A 245 -5.81 9.72 -5.93
N ASN A 246 -6.91 9.63 -6.66
CA ASN A 246 -8.06 8.85 -6.23
C ASN A 246 -7.66 7.38 -6.14
N PRO A 247 -7.87 6.75 -4.99
CA PRO A 247 -7.75 5.31 -4.90
C PRO A 247 -8.74 4.68 -5.87
N ARG A 248 -8.35 3.53 -6.41
CA ARG A 248 -9.15 2.73 -7.33
C ARG A 248 -10.58 2.57 -6.80
N PRO A 249 -11.63 2.84 -7.60
CA PRO A 249 -13.02 2.63 -7.18
C PRO A 249 -13.26 1.19 -6.74
N ASP A 250 -14.10 0.99 -5.72
CA ASP A 250 -14.40 -0.35 -5.20
C ASP A 250 -14.96 -1.28 -6.29
N SER A 251 -15.80 -0.75 -7.19
CA SER A 251 -16.34 -1.48 -8.35
C SER A 251 -15.27 -2.00 -9.32
N ALA A 252 -14.09 -1.36 -9.34
CA ALA A 252 -12.98 -1.79 -10.20
C ALA A 252 -12.00 -2.75 -9.50
N ARG A 253 -12.13 -2.96 -8.16
CA ARG A 253 -11.22 -3.81 -7.37
C ARG A 253 -11.37 -5.30 -7.64
N ASP A 254 -12.55 -5.74 -8.05
CA ASP A 254 -12.85 -7.14 -8.37
C ASP A 254 -12.48 -7.51 -9.81
N SER A 255 -12.11 -6.54 -10.67
CA SER A 255 -11.67 -6.79 -12.03
C SER A 255 -10.21 -7.27 -12.07
N LYS A 256 -9.94 -8.35 -12.83
CA LYS A 256 -8.57 -8.81 -13.07
C LYS A 256 -7.82 -7.77 -13.91
N PRO A 257 -6.63 -7.30 -13.50
CA PRO A 257 -5.84 -6.37 -14.30
C PRO A 257 -5.38 -7.05 -15.61
N ALA A 258 -5.33 -6.28 -16.70
CA ALA A 258 -4.80 -6.76 -17.99
C ALA A 258 -3.30 -7.12 -17.87
N ILE A 259 -2.86 -8.12 -18.62
CA ILE A 259 -1.48 -8.62 -18.55
C ILE A 259 -0.59 -7.76 -19.46
N THR A 260 0.41 -7.08 -18.87
CA THR A 260 1.45 -6.37 -19.60
C THR A 260 2.81 -7.09 -19.45
N PRO A 261 3.56 -7.36 -20.53
CA PRO A 261 4.73 -8.27 -20.52
C PRO A 261 6.05 -7.71 -19.95
N SER A 262 6.17 -6.41 -19.64
CA SER A 262 7.47 -5.73 -19.56
C SER A 262 8.37 -6.02 -18.35
N LEU A 263 7.82 -6.52 -17.23
CA LEU A 263 8.61 -6.78 -16.00
C LEU A 263 9.08 -8.23 -15.82
N ASP A 264 8.62 -9.13 -16.68
CA ASP A 264 8.81 -10.59 -16.49
C ASP A 264 10.26 -11.08 -16.67
N ALA A 265 11.01 -10.51 -17.60
CA ALA A 265 12.36 -10.98 -17.91
C ALA A 265 13.35 -10.70 -16.77
N PHE A 266 13.18 -9.57 -16.10
CA PHE A 266 14.11 -9.09 -15.08
C PHE A 266 13.97 -9.88 -13.75
N ILE A 267 12.76 -10.17 -13.34
CA ILE A 267 12.46 -10.84 -12.08
C ILE A 267 12.60 -12.35 -12.21
N THR A 268 12.43 -12.93 -13.40
CA THR A 268 12.74 -14.34 -13.69
C THR A 268 14.23 -14.64 -13.46
N ALA A 269 15.12 -13.70 -13.81
CA ALA A 269 16.55 -13.82 -13.55
C ALA A 269 16.91 -13.79 -12.04
N TYR A 270 16.14 -13.06 -11.22
CA TYR A 270 16.31 -13.04 -9.77
C TYR A 270 15.89 -14.35 -9.11
N LEU A 271 14.72 -14.89 -9.46
CA LEU A 271 14.25 -16.16 -8.93
C LEU A 271 15.19 -17.32 -9.32
N ALA A 272 15.80 -17.25 -10.49
CA ALA A 272 16.84 -18.21 -10.89
C ALA A 272 18.07 -18.13 -9.98
N LYS A 273 18.50 -16.91 -9.59
CA LYS A 273 19.62 -16.70 -8.65
C LYS A 273 19.25 -17.05 -7.20
N SER A 274 18.03 -16.81 -6.74
CA SER A 274 17.61 -17.14 -5.37
C SER A 274 17.52 -18.62 -5.10
N LYS A 275 17.11 -19.42 -6.10
CA LYS A 275 17.15 -20.90 -6.03
C LYS A 275 18.56 -21.45 -5.85
N THR A 276 19.57 -20.82 -6.46
CA THR A 276 20.96 -21.20 -6.24
C THR A 276 21.49 -20.83 -4.85
N TRP A 277 20.94 -19.79 -4.21
CA TRP A 277 21.29 -19.39 -2.85
C TRP A 277 20.72 -20.32 -1.77
N GLU A 278 19.51 -20.83 -1.93
CA GLU A 278 18.95 -21.85 -1.01
C GLU A 278 19.71 -23.17 -1.13
N GLN A 279 20.08 -23.57 -2.35
CA GLN A 279 20.91 -24.77 -2.55
C GLN A 279 22.33 -24.62 -1.96
N ALA A 280 22.93 -23.43 -1.98
CA ALA A 280 24.24 -23.18 -1.39
C ALA A 280 24.24 -23.23 0.15
N LYS A 281 23.12 -22.92 0.82
CA LYS A 281 22.99 -23.06 2.29
C LYS A 281 22.99 -24.52 2.77
N PHE A 282 22.58 -25.48 1.94
CA PHE A 282 22.59 -26.91 2.28
C PHE A 282 23.94 -27.58 2.12
N VAL A 283 24.94 -26.91 1.56
CA VAL A 283 26.29 -27.48 1.31
C VAL A 283 27.28 -27.11 2.44
N TYR A 284 26.93 -26.25 3.37
CA TYR A 284 27.77 -25.77 4.48
C TYR A 284 27.15 -25.98 5.88
N CYS A 285 26.37 -27.05 6.08
CA CYS A 285 26.02 -27.57 7.42
C CYS A 285 26.59 -28.97 7.59
#